data_c470b963ba684d0ece3f32b41792a78a
#
_entry.id   c470b963ba684d0ece3f32b41792a78a
#
_cell.length_a   1.000
_cell.length_b   1.000
_cell.length_c   1.000
_cell.angle_alpha   90.00
_cell.angle_beta   90.00
_cell.angle_gamma   90.00
#
_symmetry.space_group_name_H-M   'P 1'
#
loop_
_entity.id
_entity.type
_entity.pdbx_description
1 polymer ?
#
loop_
_entity_poly.entity_id
_entity_poly.type
_entity_poly.pdbx_seq_one_letter_code
_entity_poly.pdbx_strand_id
1 'polypeptide(L)'
;PFTTGASGSSVITIEEINHGRDTGDTVRFRNVDPFDGITKSDMELSTGYSITKVNNDSYTVTVSGTASVGNLSGGGPLASAGPVTPLA
;
A
#
# COMPACT_ATOMS: atom_id res chain seq x y z
N PRO A 1 -3.87 -5.62 4.68
CA PRO A 1 -3.43 -5.58 3.27
C PRO A 1 -2.11 -4.85 3.06
N PHE A 2 -1.69 -4.02 4.00
CA PHE A 2 -0.44 -3.27 3.88
C PHE A 2 0.55 -3.67 4.96
N THR A 3 1.83 -3.70 4.59
CA THR A 3 2.92 -4.00 5.53
C THR A 3 4.01 -2.96 5.33
N THR A 4 4.46 -2.34 6.43
CA THR A 4 5.59 -1.40 6.39
C THR A 4 6.91 -2.15 6.28
N GLY A 5 7.94 -1.48 5.75
CA GLY A 5 9.31 -1.95 5.83
C GLY A 5 9.90 -1.71 7.21
N ALA A 6 11.21 -1.77 7.33
CA ALA A 6 11.90 -1.48 8.59
C ALA A 6 11.59 -0.06 9.08
N SER A 7 11.77 0.19 10.37
CA SER A 7 11.60 1.51 10.97
C SER A 7 12.34 2.58 10.14
N GLY A 8 11.63 3.66 9.80
CA GLY A 8 12.13 4.74 8.95
C GLY A 8 11.95 4.53 7.44
N SER A 9 11.52 3.35 7.01
CA SER A 9 11.27 3.08 5.59
C SER A 9 9.98 3.76 5.11
N SER A 10 9.99 4.23 3.86
CA SER A 10 8.81 4.75 3.16
C SER A 10 8.22 3.74 2.18
N VAL A 11 8.75 2.54 2.11
CA VAL A 11 8.26 1.50 1.20
C VAL A 11 7.17 0.70 1.90
N ILE A 12 6.01 0.59 1.22
CA ILE A 12 4.86 -0.17 1.70
C ILE A 12 4.65 -1.35 0.76
N THR A 13 4.56 -2.55 1.33
CA THR A 13 4.17 -3.76 0.59
C THR A 13 2.66 -3.90 0.63
N ILE A 14 2.04 -4.08 -0.51
CA ILE A 14 0.60 -4.29 -0.65
C ILE A 14 0.36 -5.76 -0.99
N GLU A 15 -0.50 -6.41 -0.22
CA GLU A 15 -0.98 -7.76 -0.52
C GLU A 15 -2.32 -7.66 -1.26
N GLU A 16 -2.29 -8.08 -2.50
CA GLU A 16 -3.47 -8.15 -3.37
C GLU A 16 -3.35 -9.43 -4.19
N ILE A 17 -4.04 -10.48 -3.76
CA ILE A 17 -3.95 -11.81 -4.35
C ILE A 17 -4.37 -11.78 -5.82
N ASN A 18 -3.53 -12.35 -6.69
CA ASN A 18 -3.75 -12.39 -8.14
C ASN A 18 -4.03 -11.01 -8.74
N HIS A 19 -3.23 -10.02 -8.37
CA HIS A 19 -3.50 -8.63 -8.73
C HIS A 19 -3.46 -8.33 -10.23
N GLY A 20 -2.71 -9.11 -11.01
CA GLY A 20 -2.61 -8.91 -12.46
C GLY A 20 -1.96 -7.59 -12.88
N ARG A 21 -1.29 -6.90 -11.96
CA ARG A 21 -0.65 -5.61 -12.21
C ARG A 21 0.81 -5.81 -12.57
N ASP A 22 1.38 -4.85 -13.28
CA ASP A 22 2.79 -4.84 -13.67
C ASP A 22 3.52 -3.64 -13.08
N THR A 23 4.83 -3.74 -12.96
CA THR A 23 5.67 -2.62 -12.56
C THR A 23 5.44 -1.43 -13.49
N GLY A 24 5.22 -0.25 -12.89
CA GLY A 24 4.89 0.97 -13.61
C GLY A 24 3.41 1.28 -13.71
N ASP A 25 2.54 0.32 -13.38
CA ASP A 25 1.11 0.59 -13.30
C ASP A 25 0.82 1.58 -12.18
N THR A 26 -0.23 2.39 -12.35
CA THR A 26 -0.67 3.35 -11.33
C THR A 26 -1.84 2.76 -10.57
N VAL A 27 -1.74 2.78 -9.23
CA VAL A 27 -2.78 2.28 -8.34
C VAL A 27 -3.16 3.37 -7.35
N ARG A 28 -4.46 3.55 -7.13
CA ARG A 28 -4.99 4.47 -6.13
C ARG A 28 -5.66 3.68 -5.02
N PHE A 29 -5.28 3.99 -3.77
CA PHE A 29 -5.86 3.35 -2.58
C PHE A 29 -6.97 4.19 -1.99
N ARG A 30 -7.96 3.54 -1.38
CA ARG A 30 -9.11 4.16 -0.72
C ARG A 30 -9.48 3.40 0.54
N ASN A 31 -10.13 4.08 1.47
CA ASN A 31 -10.64 3.52 2.73
C ASN A 31 -9.54 2.89 3.58
N VAL A 32 -8.39 3.51 3.61
CA VAL A 32 -7.21 3.04 4.37
C VAL A 32 -7.27 3.59 5.79
N ASP A 33 -7.19 2.70 6.79
CA ASP A 33 -6.96 3.11 8.16
C ASP A 33 -5.47 3.37 8.39
N PRO A 34 -5.10 4.36 9.22
CA PRO A 34 -3.68 4.62 9.52
C PRO A 34 -3.01 3.39 10.14
N PHE A 35 -1.73 3.20 9.82
CA PHE A 35 -0.95 2.09 10.36
C PHE A 35 0.52 2.47 10.45
N ASP A 36 1.16 2.12 11.56
CA ASP A 36 2.60 2.27 11.80
C ASP A 36 3.17 3.65 11.42
N GLY A 37 2.45 4.73 11.75
CA GLY A 37 2.85 6.09 11.42
C GLY A 37 2.53 6.54 10.00
N ILE A 38 1.98 5.65 9.17
CA ILE A 38 1.52 5.98 7.83
C ILE A 38 0.06 6.46 7.93
N THR A 39 -0.21 7.67 7.45
CA THR A 39 -1.53 8.27 7.56
C THR A 39 -2.44 7.84 6.40
N LYS A 40 -3.75 8.04 6.59
CA LYS A 40 -4.74 7.85 5.52
C LYS A 40 -4.37 8.67 4.28
N SER A 41 -4.00 9.94 4.45
CA SER A 41 -3.63 10.81 3.33
C SER A 41 -2.33 10.39 2.65
N ASP A 42 -1.39 9.77 3.38
CA ASP A 42 -0.18 9.22 2.78
C ASP A 42 -0.51 8.11 1.79
N MET A 43 -1.49 7.25 2.12
CA MET A 43 -1.88 6.13 1.25
C MET A 43 -2.85 6.54 0.14
N GLU A 44 -3.76 7.47 0.42
CA GLU A 44 -4.83 7.85 -0.51
C GLU A 44 -4.46 9.03 -1.40
N LEU A 45 -3.27 8.98 -2.00
CA LEU A 45 -2.82 10.00 -2.94
C LEU A 45 -3.76 10.05 -4.15
N SER A 46 -4.30 11.23 -4.46
CA SER A 46 -5.34 11.38 -5.49
C SER A 46 -4.86 11.02 -6.89
N THR A 47 -3.58 11.19 -7.18
CA THR A 47 -2.97 10.82 -8.46
C THR A 47 -2.54 9.35 -8.50
N GLY A 48 -2.63 8.63 -7.39
CA GLY A 48 -2.18 7.25 -7.28
C GLY A 48 -0.67 7.11 -7.18
N TYR A 49 -0.23 5.88 -7.03
CA TYR A 49 1.18 5.50 -6.94
C TYR A 49 1.58 4.59 -8.09
N SER A 50 2.76 4.82 -8.65
CA SER A 50 3.40 3.85 -9.53
C SER A 50 3.91 2.69 -8.68
N ILE A 51 3.60 1.47 -9.08
CA ILE A 51 3.93 0.28 -8.31
C ILE A 51 5.17 -0.44 -8.83
N THR A 52 5.81 -1.21 -7.97
CA THR A 52 6.83 -2.20 -8.31
C THR A 52 6.31 -3.58 -7.95
N LYS A 53 6.13 -4.43 -8.94
CA LYS A 53 5.63 -5.80 -8.73
C LYS A 53 6.68 -6.62 -7.99
N VAL A 54 6.24 -7.33 -6.95
CA VAL A 54 7.06 -8.31 -6.22
C VAL A 54 6.78 -9.72 -6.75
N ASN A 55 5.51 -10.10 -6.78
CA ASN A 55 5.03 -11.38 -7.30
C ASN A 55 3.55 -11.23 -7.71
N ASN A 56 2.87 -12.35 -7.99
CA ASN A 56 1.46 -12.32 -8.42
C ASN A 56 0.49 -11.83 -7.33
N ASP A 57 0.92 -11.80 -6.08
CA ASP A 57 0.07 -11.50 -4.92
C ASP A 57 0.49 -10.25 -4.16
N SER A 58 1.58 -9.60 -4.56
CA SER A 58 2.07 -8.41 -3.87
C SER A 58 2.86 -7.48 -4.77
N TYR A 59 2.90 -6.22 -4.36
CA TYR A 59 3.69 -5.16 -4.99
C TYR A 59 4.03 -4.10 -3.93
N THR A 60 4.89 -3.15 -4.28
CA THR A 60 5.29 -2.08 -3.38
C THR A 60 5.00 -0.71 -3.96
N VAL A 61 4.82 0.26 -3.05
CA VAL A 61 4.79 1.69 -3.36
C VAL A 61 5.68 2.43 -2.39
N THR A 62 6.13 3.63 -2.77
CA THR A 62 6.89 4.51 -1.89
C THR A 62 6.03 5.72 -1.55
N VAL A 63 5.78 5.93 -0.26
CA VAL A 63 4.93 7.00 0.24
C VAL A 63 5.76 8.14 0.86
N SER A 64 5.09 9.23 1.29
CA SER A 64 5.77 10.35 1.96
C SER A 64 6.10 10.03 3.41
N GLY A 65 5.22 9.27 4.10
CA GLY A 65 5.41 8.91 5.49
C GLY A 65 6.50 7.85 5.69
N THR A 66 6.84 7.60 6.93
CA THR A 66 7.85 6.61 7.31
C THR A 66 7.31 5.69 8.40
N ALA A 67 7.75 4.42 8.36
CA ALA A 67 7.37 3.44 9.37
C ALA A 67 7.93 3.85 10.74
N SER A 68 7.08 3.86 11.78
CA SER A 68 7.49 4.18 13.14
C SER A 68 8.19 3.01 13.81
N VAL A 69 7.53 1.87 13.87
CA VAL A 69 8.07 0.64 14.48
C VAL A 69 8.75 -0.24 13.44
N GLY A 70 8.13 -0.37 12.29
CA GLY A 70 8.61 -1.19 11.18
C GLY A 70 8.02 -2.60 11.19
N ASN A 71 7.89 -3.15 9.99
CA ASN A 71 7.43 -4.52 9.75
C ASN A 71 6.05 -4.82 10.40
N LEU A 72 5.16 -3.83 10.38
CA LEU A 72 3.80 -3.96 10.91
C LEU A 72 2.80 -4.02 9.75
N SER A 73 1.78 -4.85 9.91
CA SER A 73 0.66 -4.94 8.99
C SER A 73 -0.48 -4.03 9.44
N GLY A 74 -1.25 -3.51 8.49
CA GLY A 74 -2.38 -2.66 8.80
C GLY A 74 -3.14 -2.23 7.55
N GLY A 75 -3.89 -1.13 7.68
CA GLY A 75 -4.68 -0.54 6.61
C GLY A 75 -6.18 -0.75 6.75
N GLY A 76 -6.59 -1.66 7.62
CA GLY A 76 -8.00 -1.90 7.93
C GLY A 76 -8.73 -2.81 6.95
N PRO A 77 -9.97 -3.22 7.30
CA PRO A 77 -10.73 -4.22 6.53
C PRO A 77 -11.44 -3.64 5.29
N LEU A 78 -11.49 -2.31 5.15
CA LEU A 78 -12.22 -1.65 4.06
C LEU A 78 -11.30 -1.11 2.96
N ALA A 79 -10.00 -1.32 3.08
CA ALA A 79 -9.04 -0.82 2.10
C ALA A 79 -9.28 -1.43 0.72
N SER A 80 -9.13 -0.60 -0.32
CA SER A 80 -9.26 -1.04 -1.70
C SER A 80 -8.15 -0.44 -2.56
N ALA A 81 -7.82 -1.12 -3.64
CA ALA A 81 -6.88 -0.66 -4.66
C ALA A 81 -7.66 -0.36 -5.94
N GLY A 82 -7.38 0.80 -6.51
CA GLY A 82 -8.12 1.25 -7.66
C GLY A 82 -7.61 0.72 -9.00
N PRO A 83 -8.52 0.62 -9.94
CA PRO A 83 -9.83 1.31 -9.91
C PRO A 83 -10.76 0.94 -8.76
N VAL A 84 -11.12 -0.31 -8.54
CA VAL A 84 -12.00 -0.72 -7.42
C VAL A 84 -11.75 -2.18 -7.06
N THR A 85 -10.65 -2.50 -6.39
CA THR A 85 -10.36 -3.86 -5.96
C THR A 85 -10.26 -3.89 -4.44
N PRO A 86 -11.21 -4.53 -3.72
CA PRO A 86 -11.07 -4.74 -2.28
C PRO A 86 -9.81 -5.56 -1.97
N LEU A 87 -9.09 -5.18 -0.92
CA LEU A 87 -7.84 -5.83 -0.52
C LEU A 87 -8.02 -6.76 0.69
N ALA A 88 -9.15 -6.71 1.31
CA ALA A 88 -9.43 -7.52 2.48
C ALA A 88 -10.71 -8.32 2.34
#